data_4e5962dc37156e3937579007ab45d901
#
_entry.id   4e5962dc37156e3937579007ab45d901
#
_cell.length_a   1.000
_cell.length_b   1.000
_cell.length_c   1.000
_cell.angle_alpha   90.00
_cell.angle_beta   90.00
_cell.angle_gamma   90.00
#
_symmetry.space_group_name_H-M   'P 1'
#
loop_
_entity.id
_entity.type
_entity.pdbx_description
1 polymer ?
#
loop_
_entity_poly.entity_id
_entity_poly.type
_entity_poly.pdbx_seq_one_letter_code
_entity_poly.pdbx_strand_id
1 'polypeptide(L)'
;LPFAMAPELSVKESMIETAARTNDVAIITIGRISGEFADRKATKGDFLLSDAEQDLIENTAKCFHRLNKKVIVVLNIGGVIETASWKNKVDAILLSWQPGQEAGNSVVEILSGKENPSGKLPMTFPVNYEDNISAKDFPGIPAEDPRYIYYEDGIYVGYRYYDSFG
;
A
#
# COMPACT_ATOMS: atom_id res chain seq x y z
N LEU A 1 -7.69 -13.80 20.62
CA LEU A 1 -8.41 -13.82 19.34
C LEU A 1 -7.39 -13.47 18.27
N PRO A 2 -7.19 -14.30 17.23
CA PRO A 2 -6.36 -13.89 16.11
C PRO A 2 -7.06 -12.69 15.44
N PHE A 3 -6.37 -11.56 15.32
CA PHE A 3 -6.81 -10.45 14.51
C PHE A 3 -6.67 -10.86 13.03
N ALA A 4 -7.72 -11.45 12.49
CA ALA A 4 -7.78 -11.71 11.07
C ALA A 4 -8.26 -10.44 10.38
N MET A 5 -7.49 -9.95 9.41
CA MET A 5 -8.00 -8.94 8.49
C MET A 5 -9.16 -9.52 7.69
N ALA A 6 -10.23 -8.76 7.56
CA ALA A 6 -11.28 -9.12 6.62
C ALA A 6 -10.68 -9.10 5.19
N PRO A 7 -10.89 -10.16 4.40
CA PRO A 7 -10.43 -10.15 3.01
C PRO A 7 -11.19 -9.09 2.20
N GLU A 8 -10.53 -8.52 1.20
CA GLU A 8 -11.20 -7.69 0.21
C GLU A 8 -12.28 -8.50 -0.52
N LEU A 9 -13.45 -7.91 -0.66
CA LEU A 9 -14.56 -8.55 -1.35
C LEU A 9 -14.51 -8.22 -2.84
N SER A 10 -14.74 -9.24 -3.67
CA SER A 10 -14.85 -9.03 -5.12
C SER A 10 -16.05 -8.15 -5.45
N VAL A 11 -15.83 -7.07 -6.17
CA VAL A 11 -16.86 -6.16 -6.65
C VAL A 11 -17.21 -6.49 -8.10
N LYS A 12 -18.50 -6.64 -8.39
CA LYS A 12 -18.95 -6.92 -9.76
C LYS A 12 -18.66 -5.72 -10.66
N GLU A 13 -18.12 -5.96 -11.86
CA GLU A 13 -17.81 -4.90 -12.84
C GLU A 13 -19.02 -4.02 -13.15
N SER A 14 -20.24 -4.60 -13.22
CA SER A 14 -21.47 -3.83 -13.43
C SER A 14 -21.78 -2.80 -12.33
N MET A 15 -21.37 -3.06 -11.10
CA MET A 15 -21.51 -2.09 -9.99
C MET A 15 -20.52 -0.95 -10.18
N ILE A 16 -19.28 -1.25 -10.56
CA ILE A 16 -18.24 -0.27 -10.84
C ILE A 16 -18.64 0.60 -12.04
N GLU A 17 -19.19 0.00 -13.10
CA GLU A 17 -19.70 0.73 -14.26
C GLU A 17 -20.83 1.70 -13.88
N THR A 18 -21.76 1.25 -13.02
CA THR A 18 -22.84 2.11 -12.52
C THR A 18 -22.27 3.27 -11.70
N ALA A 19 -21.34 3.00 -10.81
CA ALA A 19 -20.64 4.02 -10.02
C ALA A 19 -19.91 5.01 -10.93
N ALA A 20 -19.22 4.53 -11.95
CA ALA A 20 -18.51 5.40 -12.90
C ALA A 20 -19.43 6.35 -13.67
N ARG A 21 -20.68 5.95 -13.95
CA ARG A 21 -21.65 6.82 -14.62
C ARG A 21 -22.19 7.94 -13.71
N THR A 22 -22.29 7.69 -12.41
CA THR A 22 -22.97 8.55 -11.44
C THR A 22 -22.04 9.35 -10.54
N ASN A 23 -20.74 9.10 -10.57
CA ASN A 23 -19.74 9.79 -9.74
C ASN A 23 -18.62 10.35 -10.62
N ASP A 24 -17.94 11.39 -10.14
CA ASP A 24 -16.87 12.08 -10.88
C ASP A 24 -15.49 11.51 -10.59
N VAL A 25 -15.30 10.88 -9.42
CA VAL A 25 -14.04 10.30 -8.98
C VAL A 25 -14.31 9.00 -8.23
N ALA A 26 -13.41 8.03 -8.39
CA ALA A 26 -13.36 6.85 -7.54
C ALA A 26 -12.28 7.00 -6.47
N ILE A 27 -12.60 6.59 -5.26
CA ILE A 27 -11.64 6.49 -4.15
C ILE A 27 -11.63 5.04 -3.69
N ILE A 28 -10.46 4.41 -3.75
CA ILE A 28 -10.22 3.04 -3.28
C ILE A 28 -9.34 3.12 -2.05
N THR A 29 -9.72 2.48 -0.96
CA THR A 29 -8.88 2.40 0.25
C THR A 29 -8.27 1.02 0.35
N ILE A 30 -6.95 0.96 0.47
CA ILE A 30 -6.20 -0.26 0.74
C ILE A 30 -5.69 -0.19 2.19
N GLY A 31 -6.05 -1.19 2.98
CA GLY A 31 -5.66 -1.31 4.39
C GLY A 31 -4.63 -2.42 4.63
N ARG A 32 -3.73 -2.19 5.56
CA ARG A 32 -2.83 -3.22 6.10
C ARG A 32 -2.64 -2.99 7.60
N ILE A 33 -2.48 -4.09 8.34
CA ILE A 33 -2.13 -4.02 9.76
C ILE A 33 -0.72 -3.44 9.94
N SER A 34 -0.44 -2.96 11.15
CA SER A 34 0.86 -2.37 11.51
C SER A 34 1.99 -3.39 11.67
N GLY A 35 1.70 -4.69 11.67
CA GLY A 35 2.69 -5.73 11.96
C GLY A 35 2.90 -5.98 13.45
N GLU A 36 1.99 -5.52 14.31
CA GLU A 36 2.15 -5.63 15.77
C GLU A 36 2.32 -7.08 16.27
N PHE A 37 1.67 -8.04 15.61
CA PHE A 37 1.75 -9.47 15.96
C PHE A 37 2.42 -10.32 14.88
N ALA A 38 2.69 -9.75 13.73
CA ALA A 38 3.30 -10.46 12.61
C ALA A 38 3.94 -9.45 11.65
N ASP A 39 5.16 -9.73 11.27
CA ASP A 39 5.88 -8.91 10.32
C ASP A 39 5.33 -9.08 8.91
N ARG A 40 5.57 -8.07 8.07
CA ARG A 40 5.19 -8.07 6.66
C ARG A 40 5.82 -9.25 5.92
N LYS A 41 5.03 -9.94 5.13
CA LYS A 41 5.46 -11.09 4.32
C LYS A 41 5.34 -10.79 2.84
N ALA A 42 6.22 -11.35 2.03
CA ALA A 42 6.18 -11.28 0.57
C ALA A 42 5.03 -12.11 -0.04
N THR A 43 3.81 -11.89 0.44
CA THR A 43 2.63 -12.65 0.03
C THR A 43 1.48 -11.75 -0.41
N LYS A 44 0.54 -12.30 -1.19
CA LYS A 44 -0.70 -11.63 -1.60
C LYS A 44 -1.56 -11.29 -0.38
N GLY A 45 -2.10 -10.07 -0.36
CA GLY A 45 -2.88 -9.54 0.76
C GLY A 45 -2.03 -8.97 1.89
N ASP A 46 -0.70 -9.03 1.78
CA ASP A 46 0.23 -8.45 2.72
C ASP A 46 1.17 -7.45 2.02
N PHE A 47 2.42 -7.79 1.67
CA PHE A 47 3.26 -6.90 0.88
C PHE A 47 2.71 -6.70 -0.54
N LEU A 48 2.29 -7.78 -1.17
CA LEU A 48 1.61 -7.72 -2.47
C LEU A 48 0.10 -7.49 -2.30
N LEU A 49 -0.53 -6.86 -3.29
CA LEU A 49 -1.98 -6.81 -3.33
C LEU A 49 -2.56 -8.22 -3.48
N SER A 50 -3.71 -8.47 -2.87
CA SER A 50 -4.52 -9.65 -3.15
C SER A 50 -5.07 -9.59 -4.58
N ASP A 51 -5.52 -10.72 -5.12
CA ASP A 51 -6.13 -10.76 -6.45
C ASP A 51 -7.39 -9.87 -6.50
N ALA A 52 -8.20 -9.87 -5.45
CA ALA A 52 -9.39 -9.04 -5.36
C ALA A 52 -9.08 -7.54 -5.33
N GLU A 53 -8.01 -7.13 -4.65
CA GLU A 53 -7.55 -5.73 -4.64
C GLU A 53 -7.01 -5.31 -6.01
N GLN A 54 -6.25 -6.18 -6.68
CA GLN A 54 -5.76 -5.92 -8.04
C GLN A 54 -6.92 -5.78 -9.03
N ASP A 55 -7.88 -6.70 -8.99
CA ASP A 55 -9.08 -6.67 -9.82
C ASP A 55 -9.90 -5.39 -9.56
N LEU A 56 -10.04 -4.99 -8.29
CA LEU A 56 -10.75 -3.78 -7.92
C LEU A 56 -10.11 -2.53 -8.53
N ILE A 57 -8.80 -2.38 -8.39
CA ILE A 57 -8.06 -1.25 -8.97
C ILE A 57 -8.19 -1.26 -10.49
N GLU A 58 -7.96 -2.40 -11.13
CA GLU A 58 -7.95 -2.53 -12.60
C GLU A 58 -9.32 -2.24 -13.19
N ASN A 59 -10.36 -2.87 -12.67
CA ASN A 59 -11.74 -2.67 -13.16
C ASN A 59 -12.23 -1.25 -12.90
N THR A 60 -11.89 -0.66 -11.74
CA THR A 60 -12.24 0.73 -11.42
C THR A 60 -11.54 1.69 -12.37
N ALA A 61 -10.23 1.54 -12.56
CA ALA A 61 -9.47 2.36 -13.49
C ALA A 61 -10.03 2.27 -14.91
N LYS A 62 -10.26 1.07 -15.41
CA LYS A 62 -10.87 0.85 -16.73
C LYS A 62 -12.22 1.56 -16.89
N CYS A 63 -13.11 1.44 -15.91
CA CYS A 63 -14.47 2.02 -15.99
C CYS A 63 -14.45 3.54 -15.90
N PHE A 64 -13.68 4.11 -14.98
CA PHE A 64 -13.62 5.55 -14.76
C PHE A 64 -12.82 6.27 -15.85
N HIS A 65 -11.65 5.76 -16.25
CA HIS A 65 -10.84 6.38 -17.30
C HIS A 65 -11.54 6.37 -18.66
N ARG A 66 -12.35 5.35 -18.97
CA ARG A 66 -13.19 5.34 -20.19
C ARG A 66 -14.15 6.53 -20.26
N LEU A 67 -14.55 7.08 -19.12
CA LEU A 67 -15.39 8.26 -18.98
C LEU A 67 -14.59 9.54 -18.69
N ASN A 68 -13.27 9.49 -18.83
CA ASN A 68 -12.34 10.59 -18.52
C ASN A 68 -12.45 11.08 -17.06
N LYS A 69 -12.72 10.15 -16.14
CA LYS A 69 -12.82 10.38 -14.69
C LYS A 69 -11.63 9.80 -13.96
N LYS A 70 -11.39 10.26 -12.73
CA LYS A 70 -10.18 9.98 -11.96
C LYS A 70 -10.36 8.87 -10.96
N VAL A 71 -9.25 8.18 -10.66
CA VAL A 71 -9.16 7.14 -9.64
C VAL A 71 -8.04 7.47 -8.68
N ILE A 72 -8.37 7.51 -7.39
CA ILE A 72 -7.44 7.80 -6.29
C ILE A 72 -7.38 6.58 -5.40
N VAL A 73 -6.18 6.16 -5.02
CA VAL A 73 -5.98 5.12 -4.00
C VAL A 73 -5.50 5.76 -2.71
N VAL A 74 -6.18 5.47 -1.61
CA VAL A 74 -5.77 5.86 -0.27
C VAL A 74 -5.15 4.65 0.43
N LEU A 75 -3.90 4.78 0.84
CA LEU A 75 -3.17 3.74 1.57
C LEU A 75 -3.26 4.01 3.07
N ASN A 76 -4.06 3.22 3.78
CA ASN A 76 -4.11 3.17 5.24
C ASN A 76 -3.32 1.95 5.73
N ILE A 77 -2.01 2.10 5.78
CA ILE A 77 -1.06 1.00 5.99
C ILE A 77 -0.05 1.35 7.08
N GLY A 78 0.36 0.37 7.87
CA GLY A 78 1.37 0.55 8.92
C GLY A 78 2.81 0.32 8.46
N GLY A 79 3.01 -0.13 7.24
CA GLY A 79 4.32 -0.35 6.61
C GLY A 79 4.20 -0.38 5.11
N VAL A 80 5.32 -0.38 4.39
CA VAL A 80 5.33 -0.35 2.92
C VAL A 80 4.72 -1.60 2.30
N ILE A 81 4.11 -1.42 1.14
CA ILE A 81 3.58 -2.47 0.27
C ILE A 81 4.13 -2.28 -1.15
N GLU A 82 4.06 -3.31 -1.96
CA GLU A 82 4.40 -3.20 -3.37
C GLU A 82 3.42 -2.25 -4.09
N THR A 83 3.95 -1.30 -4.84
CA THR A 83 3.16 -0.35 -5.62
C THR A 83 3.52 -0.32 -7.10
N ALA A 84 4.65 -0.91 -7.49
CA ALA A 84 5.19 -0.79 -8.84
C ALA A 84 4.29 -1.42 -9.91
N SER A 85 3.58 -2.52 -9.57
CA SER A 85 2.73 -3.25 -10.50
C SER A 85 1.40 -2.54 -10.82
N TRP A 86 0.97 -1.59 -9.98
CA TRP A 86 -0.35 -0.97 -10.11
C TRP A 86 -0.37 0.57 -10.05
N LYS A 87 0.67 1.22 -9.53
CA LYS A 87 0.69 2.68 -9.35
C LYS A 87 0.38 3.48 -10.62
N ASN A 88 0.77 2.95 -11.78
CA ASN A 88 0.54 3.59 -13.07
C ASN A 88 -0.90 3.40 -13.62
N LYS A 89 -1.72 2.61 -12.94
CA LYS A 89 -3.13 2.38 -13.32
C LYS A 89 -4.07 3.41 -12.69
N VAL A 90 -3.60 4.22 -11.76
CA VAL A 90 -4.40 5.20 -11.02
C VAL A 90 -3.84 6.61 -11.18
N ASP A 91 -4.67 7.62 -10.91
CA ASP A 91 -4.28 9.03 -11.13
C ASP A 91 -3.53 9.63 -9.94
N ALA A 92 -3.81 9.14 -8.72
CA ALA A 92 -3.12 9.58 -7.52
C ALA A 92 -3.12 8.49 -6.44
N ILE A 93 -2.11 8.54 -5.58
CA ILE A 93 -2.00 7.70 -4.39
C ILE A 93 -1.81 8.63 -3.19
N LEU A 94 -2.72 8.55 -2.23
CA LEU A 94 -2.61 9.25 -0.94
C LEU A 94 -2.14 8.25 0.12
N LEU A 95 -0.92 8.42 0.60
CA LEU A 95 -0.39 7.64 1.70
C LEU A 95 -0.76 8.31 3.02
N SER A 96 -1.75 7.77 3.71
CA SER A 96 -2.20 8.29 5.00
C SER A 96 -1.52 7.63 6.19
N TRP A 97 -0.79 6.54 5.97
CA TRP A 97 -0.28 5.69 7.05
C TRP A 97 -1.40 5.26 8.01
N GLN A 98 -1.18 5.40 9.30
CA GLN A 98 -2.15 5.13 10.37
C GLN A 98 -2.41 6.45 11.14
N PRO A 99 -3.27 7.34 10.63
CA PRO A 99 -3.37 8.73 11.11
C PRO A 99 -4.12 8.89 12.43
N GLY A 100 -4.52 7.79 13.09
CA GLY A 100 -5.10 7.81 14.43
C GLY A 100 -6.55 8.32 14.45
N GLN A 101 -6.89 9.04 15.52
CA GLN A 101 -8.27 9.44 15.81
C GLN A 101 -8.87 10.37 14.73
N GLU A 102 -8.08 11.26 14.16
CA GLU A 102 -8.49 12.24 13.15
C GLU A 102 -8.33 11.75 11.69
N ALA A 103 -8.14 10.44 11.50
CA ALA A 103 -7.92 9.82 10.20
C ALA A 103 -8.92 10.26 9.12
N GLY A 104 -10.22 10.20 9.47
CA GLY A 104 -11.28 10.57 8.53
C GLY A 104 -11.22 12.04 8.13
N ASN A 105 -11.07 12.93 9.09
CA ASN A 105 -11.01 14.37 8.84
C ASN A 105 -9.77 14.71 7.99
N SER A 106 -8.59 14.22 8.37
CA SER A 106 -7.33 14.50 7.67
C SER A 106 -7.37 14.03 6.21
N VAL A 107 -7.87 12.82 5.95
CA VAL A 107 -7.98 12.29 4.59
C VAL A 107 -8.98 13.10 3.76
N VAL A 108 -10.13 13.44 4.34
CA VAL A 108 -11.17 14.24 3.64
C VAL A 108 -10.67 15.65 3.35
N GLU A 109 -9.93 16.30 4.24
CA GLU A 109 -9.38 17.63 4.01
C GLU A 109 -8.38 17.65 2.85
N ILE A 110 -7.55 16.64 2.72
CA ILE A 110 -6.64 16.48 1.58
C ILE A 110 -7.42 16.20 0.29
N LEU A 111 -8.33 15.21 0.32
CA LEU A 111 -9.08 14.82 -0.89
C LEU A 111 -10.01 15.91 -1.40
N SER A 112 -10.54 16.74 -0.51
CA SER A 112 -11.37 17.91 -0.89
C SER A 112 -10.57 19.13 -1.35
N GLY A 113 -9.25 19.11 -1.19
CA GLY A 113 -8.37 20.23 -1.51
C GLY A 113 -8.41 21.37 -0.48
N LYS A 114 -9.01 21.14 0.69
CA LYS A 114 -9.00 22.10 1.79
C LYS A 114 -7.60 22.28 2.35
N GLU A 115 -6.86 21.17 2.45
CA GLU A 115 -5.47 21.15 2.89
C GLU A 115 -4.58 20.54 1.80
N ASN A 116 -3.34 21.05 1.68
CA ASN A 116 -2.36 20.53 0.75
C ASN A 116 -1.45 19.52 1.43
N PRO A 117 -1.26 18.29 0.88
CA PRO A 117 -0.36 17.30 1.49
C PRO A 117 1.08 17.83 1.47
N SER A 118 1.66 17.97 2.66
CA SER A 118 3.02 18.50 2.84
C SER A 118 4.03 17.48 3.34
N GLY A 119 3.56 16.30 3.77
CA GLY A 119 4.40 15.21 4.23
C GLY A 119 5.33 14.67 3.13
N LYS A 120 6.51 14.20 3.55
CA LYS A 120 7.48 13.52 2.69
C LYS A 120 7.53 12.04 3.05
N LEU A 121 7.86 11.18 2.08
CA LEU A 121 8.04 9.76 2.34
C LEU A 121 9.24 9.55 3.26
N PRO A 122 9.06 8.91 4.42
CA PRO A 122 10.17 8.64 5.34
C PRO A 122 10.98 7.40 4.93
N MET A 123 10.50 6.63 3.97
CA MET A 123 11.11 5.38 3.52
C MET A 123 10.85 5.12 2.04
N THR A 124 11.65 4.27 1.44
CA THR A 124 11.50 3.81 0.05
C THR A 124 10.46 2.71 -0.01
N PHE A 125 9.64 2.69 -1.07
CA PHE A 125 8.76 1.59 -1.42
C PHE A 125 9.50 0.69 -2.41
N PRO A 126 10.00 -0.47 -1.99
CA PRO A 126 10.74 -1.37 -2.88
C PRO A 126 9.82 -2.01 -3.92
N VAL A 127 10.39 -2.38 -5.07
CA VAL A 127 9.67 -3.08 -6.14
C VAL A 127 9.39 -4.52 -5.72
N ASN A 128 10.40 -5.20 -5.18
CA ASN A 128 10.27 -6.53 -4.60
C ASN A 128 10.58 -6.49 -3.11
N TYR A 129 10.04 -7.42 -2.36
CA TYR A 129 10.30 -7.54 -0.94
C TYR A 129 11.81 -7.75 -0.67
N GLU A 130 12.45 -8.56 -1.50
CA GLU A 130 13.86 -8.93 -1.45
C GLU A 130 14.81 -7.79 -1.82
N ASP A 131 14.31 -6.69 -2.40
CA ASP A 131 15.12 -5.49 -2.66
C ASP A 131 15.50 -4.76 -1.36
N ASN A 132 14.84 -5.11 -0.24
CA ASN A 132 15.24 -4.62 1.06
C ASN A 132 16.45 -5.41 1.55
N ILE A 133 17.57 -4.72 1.78
CA ILE A 133 18.86 -5.35 2.15
C ILE A 133 18.75 -6.27 3.36
N SER A 134 17.91 -5.94 4.34
CA SER A 134 17.69 -6.75 5.54
C SER A 134 16.74 -7.94 5.36
N ALA A 135 16.08 -8.07 4.22
CA ALA A 135 15.06 -9.11 4.01
C ALA A 135 15.63 -10.54 4.15
N LYS A 136 16.87 -10.74 3.73
CA LYS A 136 17.55 -12.04 3.79
C LYS A 136 17.90 -12.48 5.21
N ASP A 137 18.10 -11.54 6.13
CA ASP A 137 18.56 -11.79 7.50
C ASP A 137 17.45 -11.70 8.54
N PHE A 138 16.24 -11.33 8.11
CA PHE A 138 15.08 -11.18 8.98
C PHE A 138 14.16 -12.42 8.90
N PRO A 139 13.64 -12.91 10.03
CA PRO A 139 13.74 -12.41 11.40
C PRO A 139 15.02 -12.79 12.13
N GLY A 140 15.92 -13.51 11.50
CA GLY A 140 17.19 -13.99 12.04
C GLY A 140 17.50 -15.42 11.59
N ILE A 141 18.61 -15.98 12.06
CA ILE A 141 19.12 -17.28 11.62
C ILE A 141 19.22 -18.26 12.79
N PRO A 142 18.69 -19.50 12.67
CA PRO A 142 17.77 -19.95 11.59
C PRO A 142 16.38 -19.28 11.71
N ALA A 143 15.66 -19.14 10.61
CA ALA A 143 14.39 -18.42 10.58
C ALA A 143 13.29 -19.03 11.48
N GLU A 144 13.33 -20.35 11.67
CA GLU A 144 12.37 -21.10 12.50
C GLU A 144 12.63 -20.95 14.00
N ASP A 145 13.89 -20.67 14.41
CA ASP A 145 14.30 -20.47 15.80
C ASP A 145 15.46 -19.44 15.83
N PRO A 146 15.16 -18.14 15.65
CA PRO A 146 16.17 -17.11 15.48
C PRO A 146 17.09 -17.00 16.71
N ARG A 147 18.37 -17.32 16.54
CA ARG A 147 19.42 -17.21 17.57
C ARG A 147 20.40 -16.09 17.30
N TYR A 148 20.51 -15.69 16.03
CA TYR A 148 21.43 -14.66 15.58
C TYR A 148 20.70 -13.71 14.63
N ILE A 149 20.96 -12.41 14.76
CA ILE A 149 20.50 -11.38 13.86
C ILE A 149 21.75 -10.66 13.36
N TYR A 150 21.89 -10.57 12.04
CA TYR A 150 22.99 -9.87 11.41
C TYR A 150 22.47 -8.53 10.87
N TYR A 151 23.20 -7.45 11.19
CA TYR A 151 22.93 -6.11 10.72
C TYR A 151 23.93 -5.77 9.61
N GLU A 152 23.66 -6.21 8.40
CA GLU A 152 24.55 -6.02 7.26
C GLU A 152 24.37 -4.69 6.55
N ASP A 153 23.32 -3.93 6.91
CA ASP A 153 22.99 -2.64 6.27
C ASP A 153 24.09 -1.60 6.43
N GLY A 154 24.83 -1.63 7.54
CA GLY A 154 25.84 -0.64 7.84
C GLY A 154 25.28 0.78 7.82
N ILE A 155 25.91 1.67 7.02
CA ILE A 155 25.42 3.04 6.82
C ILE A 155 24.35 3.15 5.72
N TYR A 156 24.12 2.07 4.97
CA TYR A 156 23.21 2.03 3.81
C TYR A 156 21.81 1.60 4.21
N VAL A 157 21.23 2.28 5.19
CA VAL A 157 19.86 2.04 5.64
C VAL A 157 18.86 2.84 4.81
N GLY A 158 17.78 2.18 4.37
CA GLY A 158 16.67 2.80 3.66
C GLY A 158 17.10 3.45 2.34
N TYR A 159 16.73 4.71 2.09
CA TYR A 159 17.01 5.39 0.83
C TYR A 159 18.48 5.43 0.43
N ARG A 160 19.41 5.42 1.40
CA ARG A 160 20.86 5.42 1.10
C ARG A 160 21.28 4.17 0.34
N TYR A 161 20.66 3.03 0.64
CA TYR A 161 20.91 1.80 -0.11
C TYR A 161 20.45 1.94 -1.57
N TYR A 162 19.19 2.36 -1.75
CA TYR A 162 18.60 2.49 -3.09
C TYR A 162 19.29 3.57 -3.94
N ASP A 163 19.70 4.68 -3.33
CA ASP A 163 20.46 5.73 -4.04
C ASP A 163 21.86 5.29 -4.47
N SER A 164 22.44 4.30 -3.76
CA SER A 164 23.83 3.86 -4.02
C SER A 164 23.90 2.63 -4.88
N PHE A 165 22.92 1.74 -4.83
CA PHE A 165 22.97 0.40 -5.41
C PHE A 165 21.73 0.04 -6.25
N GLY A 166 20.69 0.86 -6.27
CA GLY A 166 19.44 0.64 -6.99
C GLY A 166 19.43 1.10 -8.44
#